data_77b010fd81356386761497d755d7a8af
#
_entry.id   77b010fd81356386761497d755d7a8af
#
_cell.length_a   1.000
_cell.length_b   1.000
_cell.length_c   1.000
_cell.angle_alpha   90.00
_cell.angle_beta   90.00
_cell.angle_gamma   90.00
#
_symmetry.space_group_name_H-M   'P 1'
#
loop_
_entity.id
_entity.type
_entity.pdbx_description
1 polymer ?
#
loop_
_entity_poly.entity_id
_entity_poly.type
_entity_poly.pdbx_seq_one_letter_code
_entity_poly.pdbx_strand_id
1 'polypeptide(L)'
;MHTFAGSAEANDDACLWLRHSQPVHGQSIGVMISGDFQVLISVCRLLCLDNPTSGLDSSTALEFLQMMREFTSQSRCASVMSIYQGSDAIVPLFDKVLVVNSGRQIFYGPVAEAKAYFEGLGFKCSPTTTTTDFLNSMSADPEVRALQGTQDSQVPRTPADFESVFRSNQHYASVLETIRQSNAMPVEDSHGKAVYPLALVQQIWLCALRQFRILITDYRTWGVEMICIVVQSLVLGTLFRNQRHTTQSLFILASSLFYSVLVPALQSMAEFQNTFAQRPLVLKHKRYQFYRPLAYAFGLVVTDLAWKIVAVAYNIPLYWLTNFQRTPSHFFIWFLTVYVEHVCLSMFFRAIAIFSSNMNKAILPVGIMFNCFVLYTGLYVPAPQMQVWLGWFRYCNVSLRPMPSSTRSRC
;
A
#
# COMPACT_ATOMS: atom_id res chain seq x y z
N MET A 1 -25.29 -10.72 1.52
CA MET A 1 -25.32 -10.91 2.97
C MET A 1 -25.17 -9.58 3.65
N HIS A 2 -25.88 -9.35 4.76
CA HIS A 2 -26.02 -8.00 5.30
C HIS A 2 -25.97 -8.04 6.82
N THR A 3 -25.07 -7.30 7.43
CA THR A 3 -24.98 -7.15 8.88
C THR A 3 -25.05 -5.68 9.26
N PHE A 4 -25.94 -5.30 10.17
CA PHE A 4 -26.02 -3.96 10.72
C PHE A 4 -25.64 -3.98 12.19
N ALA A 5 -24.72 -3.15 12.62
CA ALA A 5 -24.47 -2.93 14.03
C ALA A 5 -23.83 -1.58 14.34
N GLY A 6 -23.96 -1.16 15.55
CA GLY A 6 -23.70 0.19 16.01
C GLY A 6 -22.44 0.39 16.84
N SER A 7 -22.05 1.61 16.85
CA SER A 7 -21.19 2.44 17.74
C SER A 7 -19.67 2.51 17.53
N ALA A 8 -19.18 3.73 17.70
CA ALA A 8 -17.99 4.33 17.12
C ALA A 8 -16.76 4.42 18.08
N GLU A 9 -16.47 3.41 18.91
CA GLU A 9 -15.27 3.43 19.79
C GLU A 9 -14.14 2.49 19.39
N ALA A 10 -14.22 1.82 18.24
CA ALA A 10 -13.41 0.66 17.87
C ALA A 10 -12.08 0.95 17.15
N ASN A 11 -11.55 2.18 17.13
CA ASN A 11 -10.32 2.45 16.36
C ASN A 11 -9.01 1.97 17.03
N ASP A 12 -8.99 1.79 18.35
CA ASP A 12 -7.78 1.35 19.06
C ASP A 12 -7.65 -0.18 19.14
N ASP A 13 -8.77 -0.90 19.21
CA ASP A 13 -8.78 -2.36 19.34
C ASP A 13 -8.45 -3.08 18.02
N ALA A 14 -8.83 -2.53 16.88
CA ALA A 14 -8.46 -3.08 15.57
C ALA A 14 -6.93 -3.08 15.35
N CYS A 15 -6.22 -2.09 15.90
CA CYS A 15 -4.76 -2.06 15.91
C CYS A 15 -4.14 -3.08 16.88
N LEU A 16 -4.82 -3.41 17.97
CA LEU A 16 -4.35 -4.42 18.94
C LEU A 16 -4.48 -5.84 18.39
N TRP A 17 -5.52 -6.14 17.64
CA TRP A 17 -5.76 -7.47 17.05
C TRP A 17 -4.69 -7.83 16.01
N LEU A 18 -4.20 -6.87 15.23
CA LEU A 18 -3.07 -7.05 14.30
C LEU A 18 -1.76 -7.43 15.00
N ARG A 19 -1.69 -7.30 16.33
CA ARG A 19 -0.50 -7.60 17.14
C ARG A 19 -0.42 -9.05 17.62
N HIS A 20 -1.52 -9.82 17.55
CA HIS A 20 -1.60 -11.16 18.12
C HIS A 20 -1.79 -12.31 17.13
N SER A 21 -2.05 -12.02 15.84
CA SER A 21 -2.09 -13.08 14.83
C SER A 21 -0.67 -13.55 14.50
N GLN A 22 -0.32 -14.73 15.00
CA GLN A 22 0.88 -15.47 14.61
C GLN A 22 0.87 -15.73 13.09
N PRO A 23 2.04 -15.68 12.41
CA PRO A 23 2.09 -15.96 10.97
C PRO A 23 1.76 -17.43 10.72
N VAL A 24 0.60 -17.69 10.13
CA VAL A 24 0.23 -19.02 9.64
C VAL A 24 1.05 -19.33 8.39
N HIS A 25 1.63 -20.52 8.34
CA HIS A 25 2.46 -21.04 7.25
C HIS A 25 1.71 -21.06 5.91
N GLY A 26 2.17 -20.26 4.96
CA GLY A 26 1.71 -20.30 3.56
C GLY A 26 1.84 -18.94 2.87
N GLN A 27 2.89 -18.72 2.08
CA GLN A 27 3.17 -17.42 1.41
C GLN A 27 2.04 -16.92 0.50
N SER A 28 1.22 -17.80 -0.07
CA SER A 28 0.08 -17.45 -0.92
C SER A 28 -1.15 -16.98 -0.12
N ILE A 29 -1.41 -17.58 1.03
CA ILE A 29 -2.51 -17.25 1.94
C ILE A 29 -2.30 -15.86 2.55
N GLY A 30 -1.07 -15.56 3.00
CA GLY A 30 -0.72 -14.26 3.57
C GLY A 30 -0.94 -13.07 2.63
N VAL A 31 -0.75 -13.23 1.33
CA VAL A 31 -0.96 -12.18 0.32
C VAL A 31 -2.46 -11.92 0.08
N MET A 32 -3.27 -12.97 0.06
CA MET A 32 -4.71 -12.85 -0.16
C MET A 32 -5.41 -12.22 1.05
N ILE A 33 -5.13 -12.72 2.25
CA ILE A 33 -5.64 -12.15 3.51
C ILE A 33 -5.16 -10.71 3.72
N SER A 34 -3.90 -10.38 3.41
CA SER A 34 -3.39 -9.02 3.57
C SER A 34 -4.07 -8.00 2.65
N GLY A 35 -4.55 -8.46 1.48
CA GLY A 35 -5.32 -7.64 0.55
C GLY A 35 -6.69 -7.25 1.12
N ASP A 36 -7.39 -8.20 1.68
CA ASP A 36 -8.74 -8.02 2.22
C ASP A 36 -8.71 -7.28 3.57
N PHE A 37 -7.70 -7.50 4.40
CA PHE A 37 -7.47 -6.72 5.62
C PHE A 37 -7.28 -5.22 5.38
N GLN A 38 -6.65 -4.84 4.28
CA GLN A 38 -6.49 -3.41 3.93
C GLN A 38 -7.84 -2.74 3.63
N VAL A 39 -8.80 -3.51 3.10
CA VAL A 39 -10.16 -3.02 2.85
C VAL A 39 -10.93 -2.80 4.15
N LEU A 40 -10.72 -3.65 5.15
CA LEU A 40 -11.36 -3.54 6.46
C LEU A 40 -10.99 -2.28 7.24
N ILE A 41 -9.79 -1.77 7.03
CA ILE A 41 -9.31 -0.52 7.67
C ILE A 41 -9.94 0.73 7.01
N SER A 42 -10.52 0.58 5.81
CA SER A 42 -11.21 1.69 5.15
C SER A 42 -12.53 2.02 5.87
N VAL A 43 -12.80 3.30 6.06
CA VAL A 43 -14.05 3.78 6.66
C VAL A 43 -15.17 3.66 5.60
N CYS A 44 -15.59 2.43 5.29
CA CYS A 44 -16.67 2.18 4.34
C CYS A 44 -17.95 1.78 5.07
N ARG A 45 -19.08 2.29 4.60
CA ARG A 45 -20.40 1.88 5.10
C ARG A 45 -20.89 0.58 4.48
N LEU A 46 -20.39 0.24 3.30
CA LEU A 46 -20.70 -0.97 2.57
C LEU A 46 -19.41 -1.61 2.06
N LEU A 47 -19.21 -2.87 2.41
CA LEU A 47 -18.08 -3.69 1.99
C LEU A 47 -18.58 -4.81 1.09
N CYS A 48 -18.09 -4.86 -0.15
CA CYS A 48 -18.41 -5.92 -1.09
C CYS A 48 -17.16 -6.77 -1.32
N LEU A 49 -17.27 -8.07 -1.01
CA LEU A 49 -16.20 -9.05 -1.17
C LEU A 49 -16.66 -10.15 -2.13
N ASP A 50 -15.85 -10.40 -3.16
CA ASP A 50 -16.12 -11.46 -4.12
C ASP A 50 -15.29 -12.69 -3.77
N ASN A 51 -15.97 -13.77 -3.38
CA ASN A 51 -15.41 -15.07 -3.01
C ASN A 51 -14.17 -14.98 -2.08
N PRO A 52 -14.27 -14.30 -0.94
CA PRO A 52 -13.11 -14.02 -0.06
C PRO A 52 -12.57 -15.29 0.63
N THR A 53 -13.32 -16.38 0.61
CA THR A 53 -12.93 -17.68 1.19
C THR A 53 -12.29 -18.62 0.18
N SER A 54 -12.13 -18.19 -1.09
CA SER A 54 -11.53 -19.03 -2.12
C SER A 54 -10.05 -19.35 -1.80
N GLY A 55 -9.71 -20.63 -1.86
CA GLY A 55 -8.34 -21.09 -1.59
C GLY A 55 -7.96 -21.17 -0.11
N LEU A 56 -8.90 -20.88 0.79
CA LEU A 56 -8.70 -21.12 2.22
C LEU A 56 -9.20 -22.52 2.60
N ASP A 57 -8.55 -23.13 3.57
CA ASP A 57 -9.08 -24.31 4.25
C ASP A 57 -10.30 -23.93 5.09
N SER A 58 -11.14 -24.92 5.45
CA SER A 58 -12.42 -24.69 6.13
C SER A 58 -12.27 -24.03 7.51
N SER A 59 -11.16 -24.28 8.22
CA SER A 59 -10.88 -23.67 9.52
C SER A 59 -10.52 -22.20 9.37
N THR A 60 -9.61 -21.87 8.46
CA THR A 60 -9.20 -20.48 8.20
C THR A 60 -10.34 -19.66 7.59
N ALA A 61 -11.17 -20.25 6.73
CA ALA A 61 -12.36 -19.59 6.21
C ALA A 61 -13.37 -19.26 7.31
N LEU A 62 -13.56 -20.15 8.29
CA LEU A 62 -14.43 -19.91 9.43
C LEU A 62 -13.89 -18.77 10.32
N GLU A 63 -12.60 -18.80 10.66
CA GLU A 63 -11.95 -17.73 11.44
C GLU A 63 -12.05 -16.36 10.74
N PHE A 64 -11.81 -16.32 9.44
CA PHE A 64 -11.95 -15.10 8.63
C PHE A 64 -13.38 -14.55 8.70
N LEU A 65 -14.39 -15.40 8.55
CA LEU A 65 -15.80 -14.99 8.59
C LEU A 65 -16.25 -14.57 9.99
N GLN A 66 -15.75 -15.21 11.05
CA GLN A 66 -15.98 -14.79 12.43
C GLN A 66 -15.41 -13.39 12.67
N MET A 67 -14.17 -13.16 12.26
CA MET A 67 -13.54 -11.83 12.34
C MET A 67 -14.34 -10.79 11.55
N MET A 68 -14.83 -11.13 10.34
CA MET A 68 -15.69 -10.26 9.55
C MET A 68 -17.01 -9.94 10.25
N ARG A 69 -17.60 -10.91 10.90
CA ARG A 69 -18.83 -10.73 11.70
C ARG A 69 -18.58 -9.74 12.83
N GLU A 70 -17.49 -9.93 13.56
CA GLU A 70 -17.13 -9.04 14.66
C GLU A 70 -16.82 -7.62 14.16
N PHE A 71 -16.00 -7.48 13.10
CA PHE A 71 -15.72 -6.21 12.48
C PHE A 71 -16.99 -5.45 12.07
N THR A 72 -17.91 -6.10 11.37
CA THR A 72 -19.16 -5.46 10.93
C THR A 72 -20.09 -5.11 12.08
N SER A 73 -20.05 -5.89 13.18
CA SER A 73 -20.80 -5.59 14.40
C SER A 73 -20.27 -4.36 15.14
N GLN A 74 -18.98 -4.07 15.06
CA GLN A 74 -18.35 -2.93 15.73
C GLN A 74 -18.30 -1.66 14.87
N SER A 75 -18.13 -1.79 13.54
CA SER A 75 -17.82 -0.67 12.65
C SER A 75 -19.02 0.01 11.98
N ARG A 76 -20.26 -0.38 12.27
CA ARG A 76 -21.47 0.08 11.54
C ARG A 76 -21.36 -0.07 10.02
N CYS A 77 -20.68 -1.09 9.55
CA CYS A 77 -20.46 -1.40 8.15
C CYS A 77 -21.36 -2.54 7.72
N ALA A 78 -22.04 -2.43 6.60
CA ALA A 78 -22.70 -3.55 5.96
C ALA A 78 -21.70 -4.32 5.10
N SER A 79 -21.71 -5.67 5.16
CA SER A 79 -20.89 -6.48 4.26
C SER A 79 -21.75 -7.36 3.37
N VAL A 80 -21.37 -7.42 2.09
CA VAL A 80 -21.96 -8.34 1.10
C VAL A 80 -20.84 -9.22 0.57
N MET A 81 -21.03 -10.54 0.61
CA MET A 81 -20.00 -11.49 0.16
C MET A 81 -20.62 -12.54 -0.75
N SER A 82 -19.93 -12.89 -1.84
CA SER A 82 -20.25 -14.07 -2.60
C SER A 82 -19.57 -15.29 -1.98
N ILE A 83 -20.30 -16.41 -1.85
CA ILE A 83 -19.79 -17.68 -1.32
C ILE A 83 -20.29 -18.80 -2.24
N TYR A 84 -19.35 -19.58 -2.76
CA TYR A 84 -19.66 -20.71 -3.63
C TYR A 84 -19.65 -22.04 -2.89
N GLN A 85 -18.77 -22.19 -1.91
CA GLN A 85 -18.63 -23.39 -1.09
C GLN A 85 -18.42 -23.00 0.37
N GLY A 86 -19.06 -23.72 1.28
CA GLY A 86 -18.89 -23.45 2.70
C GLY A 86 -19.47 -24.55 3.57
N SER A 87 -18.88 -24.72 4.75
CA SER A 87 -19.42 -25.63 5.76
C SER A 87 -20.68 -25.05 6.41
N ASP A 88 -21.50 -25.89 7.02
CA ASP A 88 -22.67 -25.42 7.77
C ASP A 88 -22.31 -24.53 8.96
N ALA A 89 -21.06 -24.59 9.44
CA ALA A 89 -20.56 -23.73 10.52
C ALA A 89 -20.52 -22.24 10.14
N ILE A 90 -20.42 -21.90 8.85
CA ILE A 90 -20.37 -20.48 8.40
C ILE A 90 -21.77 -19.88 8.24
N VAL A 91 -22.80 -20.68 8.06
CA VAL A 91 -24.17 -20.24 7.78
C VAL A 91 -24.72 -19.31 8.87
N PRO A 92 -24.57 -19.60 10.18
CA PRO A 92 -25.05 -18.72 11.25
C PRO A 92 -24.34 -17.37 11.35
N LEU A 93 -23.19 -17.22 10.69
CA LEU A 93 -22.44 -15.96 10.70
C LEU A 93 -23.07 -14.87 9.84
N PHE A 94 -24.08 -15.23 9.05
CA PHE A 94 -24.77 -14.31 8.15
C PHE A 94 -26.21 -14.07 8.59
N ASP A 95 -26.68 -12.84 8.46
CA ASP A 95 -28.05 -12.47 8.80
C ASP A 95 -29.03 -12.82 7.67
N LYS A 96 -28.62 -12.51 6.43
CA LYS A 96 -29.48 -12.70 5.24
C LYS A 96 -28.67 -13.34 4.11
N VAL A 97 -29.41 -14.07 3.27
CA VAL A 97 -28.87 -14.66 2.03
C VAL A 97 -29.68 -14.18 0.83
N LEU A 98 -28.96 -13.90 -0.24
CA LEU A 98 -29.50 -13.66 -1.57
C LEU A 98 -29.10 -14.84 -2.46
N VAL A 99 -30.07 -15.54 -3.03
CA VAL A 99 -29.86 -16.60 -4.01
C VAL A 99 -30.24 -16.07 -5.39
N VAL A 100 -29.31 -16.16 -6.33
CA VAL A 100 -29.46 -15.66 -7.71
C VAL A 100 -29.30 -16.83 -8.67
N ASN A 101 -30.21 -16.96 -9.63
CA ASN A 101 -30.10 -17.91 -10.72
C ASN A 101 -30.28 -17.19 -12.06
N SER A 102 -29.29 -17.32 -12.95
CA SER A 102 -29.29 -16.70 -14.29
C SER A 102 -29.64 -15.20 -14.27
N GLY A 103 -29.07 -14.46 -13.30
CA GLY A 103 -29.33 -13.03 -13.13
C GLY A 103 -30.66 -12.65 -12.50
N ARG A 104 -31.50 -13.64 -12.09
CA ARG A 104 -32.77 -13.43 -11.42
C ARG A 104 -32.68 -13.77 -9.94
N GLN A 105 -33.33 -12.95 -9.12
CA GLN A 105 -33.41 -13.18 -7.68
C GLN A 105 -34.47 -14.25 -7.41
N ILE A 106 -34.05 -15.35 -6.82
CA ILE A 106 -34.96 -16.47 -6.52
C ILE A 106 -35.28 -16.60 -5.03
N PHE A 107 -34.45 -15.99 -4.16
CA PHE A 107 -34.70 -15.83 -2.74
C PHE A 107 -33.92 -14.66 -2.17
N TYR A 108 -34.48 -13.95 -1.20
CA TYR A 108 -33.79 -13.01 -0.33
C TYR A 108 -34.50 -12.95 1.02
N GLY A 109 -33.79 -13.25 2.08
CA GLY A 109 -34.34 -13.26 3.43
C GLY A 109 -33.35 -13.77 4.47
N PRO A 110 -33.80 -13.98 5.71
CA PRO A 110 -32.99 -14.57 6.78
C PRO A 110 -32.37 -15.90 6.34
N VAL A 111 -31.11 -16.13 6.66
CA VAL A 111 -30.40 -17.36 6.29
C VAL A 111 -31.10 -18.59 6.87
N ALA A 112 -31.60 -18.51 8.11
CA ALA A 112 -32.30 -19.61 8.80
C ALA A 112 -33.55 -20.09 8.06
N GLU A 113 -34.23 -19.22 7.31
CA GLU A 113 -35.50 -19.52 6.61
C GLU A 113 -35.26 -20.00 5.18
N ALA A 114 -34.07 -19.79 4.62
CA ALA A 114 -33.78 -20.10 3.22
C ALA A 114 -33.97 -21.59 2.88
N LYS A 115 -33.48 -22.49 3.76
CA LYS A 115 -33.63 -23.92 3.57
C LYS A 115 -35.09 -24.34 3.59
N ALA A 116 -35.84 -23.91 4.59
CA ALA A 116 -37.25 -24.23 4.75
C ALA A 116 -38.11 -23.70 3.57
N TYR A 117 -37.75 -22.53 3.03
CA TYR A 117 -38.40 -21.97 1.85
C TYR A 117 -38.29 -22.89 0.63
N PHE A 118 -37.08 -23.36 0.29
CA PHE A 118 -36.90 -24.26 -0.84
C PHE A 118 -37.45 -25.66 -0.61
N GLU A 119 -37.41 -26.17 0.64
CA GLU A 119 -38.08 -27.42 1.02
C GLU A 119 -39.59 -27.31 0.84
N GLY A 120 -40.20 -26.17 1.20
CA GLY A 120 -41.62 -25.88 0.98
C GLY A 120 -42.01 -25.80 -0.49
N LEU A 121 -41.08 -25.52 -1.41
CA LEU A 121 -41.28 -25.56 -2.85
C LEU A 121 -41.18 -26.98 -3.44
N GLY A 122 -40.86 -27.99 -2.63
CA GLY A 122 -40.77 -29.38 -3.06
C GLY A 122 -39.35 -29.87 -3.35
N PHE A 123 -38.32 -29.12 -2.98
CA PHE A 123 -36.93 -29.58 -3.09
C PHE A 123 -36.49 -30.31 -1.82
N LYS A 124 -35.61 -31.29 -1.95
CA LYS A 124 -35.10 -32.09 -0.84
C LYS A 124 -33.62 -31.77 -0.56
N CYS A 125 -33.34 -31.34 0.66
CA CYS A 125 -31.97 -31.28 1.15
C CYS A 125 -31.55 -32.66 1.68
N SER A 126 -30.47 -33.24 1.10
CA SER A 126 -29.92 -34.49 1.61
C SER A 126 -29.23 -34.24 2.96
N PRO A 127 -29.27 -35.22 3.91
CA PRO A 127 -28.55 -35.09 5.17
C PRO A 127 -27.01 -34.93 5.03
N THR A 128 -26.47 -35.31 3.89
CA THR A 128 -25.04 -35.23 3.58
C THR A 128 -24.66 -33.96 2.84
N THR A 129 -25.63 -33.13 2.44
CA THR A 129 -25.41 -31.91 1.68
C THR A 129 -25.40 -30.70 2.63
N THR A 130 -24.39 -29.86 2.54
CA THR A 130 -24.34 -28.62 3.33
C THR A 130 -25.43 -27.64 2.91
N THR A 131 -25.87 -26.77 3.81
CA THR A 131 -26.87 -25.74 3.50
C THR A 131 -26.42 -24.83 2.35
N THR A 132 -25.14 -24.51 2.29
CA THR A 132 -24.56 -23.71 1.21
C THR A 132 -24.61 -24.42 -0.14
N ASP A 133 -24.26 -25.70 -0.18
CA ASP A 133 -24.32 -26.49 -1.42
C ASP A 133 -25.77 -26.72 -1.86
N PHE A 134 -26.69 -26.92 -0.92
CA PHE A 134 -28.11 -27.00 -1.22
C PHE A 134 -28.65 -25.73 -1.87
N LEU A 135 -28.34 -24.55 -1.29
CA LEU A 135 -28.73 -23.27 -1.87
C LEU A 135 -28.09 -23.01 -3.24
N ASN A 136 -26.83 -23.39 -3.42
CA ASN A 136 -26.14 -23.29 -4.70
C ASN A 136 -26.74 -24.22 -5.75
N SER A 137 -27.22 -25.43 -5.35
CA SER A 137 -27.86 -26.35 -6.28
C SER A 137 -29.16 -25.79 -6.88
N MET A 138 -29.81 -24.82 -6.20
CA MET A 138 -30.95 -24.10 -6.76
C MET A 138 -30.59 -23.21 -7.97
N SER A 139 -29.31 -22.86 -8.13
CA SER A 139 -28.79 -22.16 -9.29
C SER A 139 -28.27 -23.09 -10.39
N ALA A 140 -28.16 -24.40 -10.12
CA ALA A 140 -27.72 -25.41 -11.06
C ALA A 140 -28.84 -25.84 -12.05
N ASP A 141 -28.45 -26.68 -13.03
CA ASP A 141 -29.43 -27.24 -13.97
C ASP A 141 -30.55 -28.02 -13.27
N PRO A 142 -31.79 -28.02 -13.83
CA PRO A 142 -32.94 -28.67 -13.23
C PRO A 142 -32.73 -30.16 -12.93
N GLU A 143 -31.87 -30.83 -13.69
CA GLU A 143 -31.56 -32.26 -13.53
C GLU A 143 -30.78 -32.59 -12.26
N VAL A 144 -30.05 -31.61 -11.71
CA VAL A 144 -29.22 -31.79 -10.51
C VAL A 144 -30.02 -31.58 -9.23
N ARG A 145 -31.19 -30.97 -9.31
CA ARG A 145 -32.01 -30.63 -8.15
C ARG A 145 -32.79 -31.86 -7.65
N ALA A 146 -32.55 -32.22 -6.38
CA ALA A 146 -33.30 -33.31 -5.75
C ALA A 146 -34.72 -32.87 -5.39
N LEU A 147 -35.72 -33.61 -5.85
CA LEU A 147 -37.13 -33.34 -5.59
C LEU A 147 -37.68 -34.23 -4.47
N GLN A 148 -38.65 -33.72 -3.71
CA GLN A 148 -39.40 -34.45 -2.69
C GLN A 148 -40.66 -35.08 -3.31
N GLY A 149 -40.57 -36.27 -3.92
CA GLY A 149 -41.76 -37.03 -4.37
C GLY A 149 -42.26 -36.68 -5.77
N THR A 150 -43.39 -37.35 -6.17
CA THR A 150 -43.87 -37.51 -7.54
C THR A 150 -44.80 -36.43 -8.06
N GLN A 151 -45.13 -35.37 -7.35
CA GLN A 151 -45.99 -34.29 -7.88
C GLN A 151 -45.20 -33.20 -8.59
N ASP A 152 -44.95 -33.46 -9.84
CA ASP A 152 -44.02 -32.74 -10.72
C ASP A 152 -44.59 -31.42 -11.31
N SER A 153 -45.88 -31.12 -11.10
CA SER A 153 -46.56 -30.03 -11.83
C SER A 153 -46.54 -28.66 -11.17
N GLN A 154 -46.11 -28.55 -9.91
CA GLN A 154 -46.09 -27.27 -9.18
C GLN A 154 -44.68 -26.77 -8.79
N VAL A 155 -43.66 -27.58 -9.04
CA VAL A 155 -42.28 -27.20 -8.68
C VAL A 155 -41.67 -26.27 -9.73
N PRO A 156 -41.15 -25.09 -9.37
CA PRO A 156 -40.54 -24.16 -10.33
C PRO A 156 -39.31 -24.81 -10.97
N ARG A 157 -39.23 -24.78 -12.31
CA ARG A 157 -38.13 -25.37 -13.07
C ARG A 157 -37.23 -24.32 -13.70
N THR A 158 -37.81 -23.24 -14.22
CA THR A 158 -37.07 -22.18 -14.87
C THR A 158 -36.71 -21.05 -13.89
N PRO A 159 -35.66 -20.29 -14.14
CA PRO A 159 -35.33 -19.11 -13.31
C PRO A 159 -36.47 -18.09 -13.24
N ALA A 160 -37.28 -17.98 -14.28
CA ALA A 160 -38.46 -17.10 -14.31
C ALA A 160 -39.58 -17.60 -13.38
N ASP A 161 -39.79 -18.91 -13.31
CA ASP A 161 -40.80 -19.52 -12.40
C ASP A 161 -40.41 -19.26 -10.95
N PHE A 162 -39.15 -19.48 -10.59
CA PHE A 162 -38.62 -19.17 -9.25
C PHE A 162 -38.81 -17.70 -8.88
N GLU A 163 -38.49 -16.79 -9.79
CA GLU A 163 -38.69 -15.36 -9.56
C GLU A 163 -40.18 -15.04 -9.33
N SER A 164 -41.07 -15.59 -10.13
CA SER A 164 -42.54 -15.36 -10.00
C SER A 164 -43.08 -15.87 -8.68
N VAL A 165 -42.65 -17.07 -8.26
CA VAL A 165 -43.04 -17.68 -6.97
C VAL A 165 -42.48 -16.85 -5.80
N PHE A 166 -41.22 -16.41 -5.89
CA PHE A 166 -40.64 -15.56 -4.84
C PHE A 166 -41.36 -14.22 -4.73
N ARG A 167 -41.69 -13.56 -5.86
CA ARG A 167 -42.42 -12.28 -5.86
C ARG A 167 -43.85 -12.38 -5.28
N SER A 168 -44.48 -13.54 -5.35
CA SER A 168 -45.78 -13.77 -4.75
C SER A 168 -45.72 -14.19 -3.27
N ASN A 169 -44.53 -14.44 -2.74
CA ASN A 169 -44.33 -14.92 -1.38
C ASN A 169 -44.32 -13.77 -0.35
N GLN A 170 -44.72 -14.10 0.88
CA GLN A 170 -44.70 -13.15 2.02
C GLN A 170 -43.31 -12.60 2.32
N HIS A 171 -42.23 -13.36 2.09
CA HIS A 171 -40.86 -12.89 2.26
C HIS A 171 -40.55 -11.70 1.35
N TYR A 172 -41.01 -11.71 0.11
CA TYR A 172 -40.83 -10.57 -0.81
C TYR A 172 -41.60 -9.34 -0.35
N ALA A 173 -42.82 -9.53 0.14
CA ALA A 173 -43.64 -8.45 0.66
C ALA A 173 -42.96 -7.77 1.90
N SER A 174 -42.39 -8.57 2.81
CA SER A 174 -41.69 -8.09 4.00
C SER A 174 -40.42 -7.33 3.62
N VAL A 175 -39.69 -7.74 2.58
CA VAL A 175 -38.53 -7.05 2.06
C VAL A 175 -38.90 -5.69 1.47
N LEU A 176 -39.98 -5.66 0.67
CA LEU A 176 -40.47 -4.39 0.09
C LEU A 176 -40.91 -3.41 1.18
N GLU A 177 -41.56 -3.89 2.23
CA GLU A 177 -41.98 -3.04 3.35
C GLU A 177 -40.76 -2.48 4.11
N THR A 178 -39.74 -3.32 4.35
CA THR A 178 -38.47 -2.88 4.95
C THR A 178 -37.77 -1.79 4.10
N ILE A 179 -37.79 -1.96 2.78
CA ILE A 179 -37.21 -0.96 1.84
C ILE A 179 -38.02 0.35 1.89
N ARG A 180 -39.35 0.28 1.91
CA ARG A 180 -40.20 1.48 2.02
C ARG A 180 -39.99 2.22 3.31
N GLN A 181 -39.90 1.50 4.44
CA GLN A 181 -39.57 2.11 5.73
C GLN A 181 -38.21 2.76 5.76
N SER A 182 -37.20 2.10 5.20
CA SER A 182 -35.84 2.67 5.10
C SER A 182 -35.80 3.91 4.22
N ASN A 183 -36.53 3.92 3.10
CA ASN A 183 -36.61 5.09 2.21
C ASN A 183 -37.42 6.26 2.81
N ALA A 184 -38.33 5.98 3.76
CA ALA A 184 -39.09 7.00 4.47
C ALA A 184 -38.26 7.65 5.60
N MET A 185 -37.19 7.01 6.06
CA MET A 185 -36.29 7.63 7.03
C MET A 185 -35.48 8.73 6.35
N PRO A 186 -35.38 9.93 6.95
CA PRO A 186 -34.51 10.97 6.42
C PRO A 186 -33.09 10.41 6.32
N VAL A 187 -32.54 10.43 5.12
CA VAL A 187 -31.12 10.14 4.93
C VAL A 187 -30.37 11.23 5.71
N GLU A 188 -29.74 10.86 6.81
CA GLU A 188 -28.82 11.75 7.48
C GLU A 188 -27.79 12.19 6.45
N ASP A 189 -27.91 13.41 5.96
CA ASP A 189 -27.03 13.99 4.96
C ASP A 189 -25.60 13.94 5.51
N SER A 190 -24.88 12.90 5.13
CA SER A 190 -23.46 12.78 5.44
C SER A 190 -22.57 13.68 4.57
N HIS A 191 -23.20 14.60 3.82
CA HIS A 191 -22.49 15.56 2.95
C HIS A 191 -21.55 16.52 3.70
N GLY A 192 -21.59 16.55 5.04
CA GLY A 192 -20.68 17.35 5.86
C GLY A 192 -19.54 16.60 6.53
N LYS A 193 -19.50 15.26 6.49
CA LYS A 193 -18.40 14.50 7.11
C LYS A 193 -17.22 14.45 6.16
N ALA A 194 -16.06 14.93 6.61
CA ALA A 194 -14.83 14.90 5.84
C ALA A 194 -14.55 13.47 5.36
N VAL A 195 -14.22 13.31 4.07
CA VAL A 195 -13.86 12.02 3.45
C VAL A 195 -12.76 11.30 4.23
N TYR A 196 -11.93 12.07 4.92
CA TYR A 196 -10.84 11.55 5.75
C TYR A 196 -11.10 11.96 7.21
N PRO A 197 -11.19 11.00 8.14
CA PRO A 197 -11.49 11.27 9.55
C PRO A 197 -10.35 11.97 10.30
N LEU A 198 -9.11 11.82 9.82
CA LEU A 198 -7.92 12.38 10.46
C LEU A 198 -7.49 13.71 9.83
N ALA A 199 -6.93 14.61 10.64
CA ALA A 199 -6.28 15.82 10.16
C ALA A 199 -5.05 15.50 9.29
N LEU A 200 -4.71 16.37 8.32
CA LEU A 200 -3.61 16.15 7.39
C LEU A 200 -2.28 15.87 8.10
N VAL A 201 -1.98 16.60 9.17
CA VAL A 201 -0.73 16.44 9.94
C VAL A 201 -0.66 15.05 10.59
N GLN A 202 -1.77 14.55 11.15
CA GLN A 202 -1.84 13.22 11.73
C GLN A 202 -1.64 12.14 10.66
N GLN A 203 -2.22 12.33 9.47
CA GLN A 203 -2.01 11.42 8.33
C GLN A 203 -0.54 11.40 7.90
N ILE A 204 0.14 12.56 7.82
CA ILE A 204 1.57 12.67 7.50
C ILE A 204 2.40 11.90 8.53
N TRP A 205 2.12 12.10 9.81
CA TRP A 205 2.82 11.42 10.90
C TRP A 205 2.66 9.91 10.84
N LEU A 206 1.43 9.42 10.65
CA LEU A 206 1.16 7.99 10.53
C LEU A 206 1.83 7.38 9.28
N CYS A 207 1.82 8.09 8.15
CA CYS A 207 2.52 7.66 6.93
C CYS A 207 4.03 7.61 7.16
N ALA A 208 4.62 8.60 7.81
CA ALA A 208 6.04 8.62 8.15
C ALA A 208 6.41 7.49 9.11
N LEU A 209 5.62 7.27 10.16
CA LEU A 209 5.83 6.19 11.13
C LEU A 209 5.75 4.82 10.46
N ARG A 210 4.79 4.62 9.55
CA ARG A 210 4.69 3.39 8.78
C ARG A 210 5.93 3.16 7.92
N GLN A 211 6.38 4.17 7.18
CA GLN A 211 7.58 4.06 6.34
C GLN A 211 8.82 3.78 7.18
N PHE A 212 8.95 4.43 8.31
CA PHE A 212 10.06 4.20 9.23
C PHE A 212 10.05 2.77 9.83
N ARG A 213 8.87 2.24 10.15
CA ARG A 213 8.73 0.84 10.57
C ARG A 213 9.11 -0.15 9.48
N ILE A 214 8.68 0.09 8.23
CA ILE A 214 9.07 -0.75 7.08
C ILE A 214 10.59 -0.75 6.94
N LEU A 215 11.20 0.43 7.00
CA LEU A 215 12.65 0.56 6.91
C LEU A 215 13.38 -0.24 8.00
N ILE A 216 12.97 -0.12 9.27
CA ILE A 216 13.60 -0.86 10.38
C ILE A 216 13.37 -2.37 10.23
N THR A 217 12.20 -2.79 9.77
CA THR A 217 11.87 -4.21 9.61
C THR A 217 12.71 -4.87 8.52
N ASP A 218 13.02 -4.15 7.45
CA ASP A 218 13.87 -4.63 6.37
C ASP A 218 15.37 -4.41 6.64
N TYR A 219 15.80 -4.80 7.86
CA TYR A 219 17.18 -4.60 8.32
C TYR A 219 18.24 -5.30 7.45
N ARG A 220 17.86 -6.31 6.69
CA ARG A 220 18.79 -7.03 5.80
C ARG A 220 19.19 -6.16 4.60
N THR A 221 18.22 -5.53 3.95
CA THR A 221 18.48 -4.69 2.77
C THR A 221 19.31 -3.47 3.14
N TRP A 222 18.85 -2.68 4.13
CA TRP A 222 19.60 -1.48 4.50
C TRP A 222 20.91 -1.80 5.23
N GLY A 223 21.00 -2.93 5.95
CA GLY A 223 22.24 -3.36 6.59
C GLY A 223 23.33 -3.67 5.57
N VAL A 224 23.01 -4.39 4.49
CA VAL A 224 23.93 -4.64 3.36
C VAL A 224 24.32 -3.33 2.70
N GLU A 225 23.37 -2.43 2.45
CA GLU A 225 23.64 -1.11 1.87
C GLU A 225 24.64 -0.31 2.72
N MET A 226 24.42 -0.25 4.05
CA MET A 226 25.33 0.47 4.96
C MET A 226 26.73 -0.14 4.99
N ILE A 227 26.84 -1.47 5.01
CA ILE A 227 28.14 -2.15 4.93
C ILE A 227 28.84 -1.80 3.61
N CYS A 228 28.15 -1.82 2.48
CA CYS A 228 28.71 -1.44 1.18
C CYS A 228 29.22 0.01 1.18
N ILE A 229 28.46 0.95 1.77
CA ILE A 229 28.86 2.36 1.86
C ILE A 229 30.13 2.51 2.71
N VAL A 230 30.20 1.84 3.86
CA VAL A 230 31.40 1.87 4.71
C VAL A 230 32.61 1.28 4.00
N VAL A 231 32.47 0.12 3.38
CA VAL A 231 33.55 -0.52 2.61
C VAL A 231 34.02 0.40 1.48
N GLN A 232 33.10 0.98 0.71
CA GLN A 232 33.42 1.90 -0.35
C GLN A 232 34.10 3.17 0.17
N SER A 233 33.64 3.72 1.29
CA SER A 233 34.24 4.87 1.97
C SER A 233 35.67 4.58 2.45
N LEU A 234 35.92 3.38 2.98
CA LEU A 234 37.25 2.93 3.38
C LEU A 234 38.17 2.72 2.17
N VAL A 235 37.70 2.06 1.10
CA VAL A 235 38.49 1.85 -0.12
C VAL A 235 38.91 3.20 -0.72
N LEU A 236 37.97 4.11 -0.91
CA LEU A 236 38.28 5.45 -1.43
C LEU A 236 39.16 6.25 -0.47
N GLY A 237 38.88 6.17 0.83
CA GLY A 237 39.70 6.85 1.85
C GLY A 237 41.12 6.34 1.90
N THR A 238 41.38 5.05 1.70
CA THR A 238 42.74 4.49 1.62
C THR A 238 43.42 4.87 0.33
N LEU A 239 42.71 4.93 -0.80
CA LEU A 239 43.23 5.36 -2.09
C LEU A 239 43.73 6.81 -2.03
N PHE A 240 43.00 7.69 -1.38
CA PHE A 240 43.33 9.11 -1.24
C PHE A 240 44.01 9.44 0.12
N ARG A 241 44.64 8.45 0.74
CA ARG A 241 45.16 8.57 2.11
C ARG A 241 46.18 9.68 2.26
N ASN A 242 45.99 10.48 3.32
CA ASN A 242 46.96 11.43 3.87
C ASN A 242 47.58 12.39 2.84
N GLN A 243 46.76 12.97 1.98
CA GLN A 243 47.19 13.93 0.99
C GLN A 243 47.74 15.21 1.64
N ARG A 244 48.88 15.68 1.18
CA ARG A 244 49.47 16.94 1.66
C ARG A 244 48.74 18.10 0.98
N HIS A 245 48.54 19.20 1.69
CA HIS A 245 47.93 20.41 1.12
C HIS A 245 48.96 21.20 0.27
N THR A 246 49.33 20.63 -0.87
CA THR A 246 50.24 21.24 -1.87
C THR A 246 49.47 21.48 -3.17
N THR A 247 49.98 22.35 -4.02
CA THR A 247 49.41 22.63 -5.35
C THR A 247 49.33 21.38 -6.22
N GLN A 248 50.28 20.45 -6.09
CA GLN A 248 50.26 19.17 -6.83
C GLN A 248 49.13 18.21 -6.36
N SER A 249 48.79 18.23 -5.08
CA SER A 249 47.73 17.39 -4.53
C SER A 249 46.32 18.00 -4.63
N LEU A 250 46.21 19.23 -5.14
CA LEU A 250 44.92 19.93 -5.26
C LEU A 250 43.92 19.14 -6.11
N PHE A 251 44.37 18.58 -7.24
CA PHE A 251 43.53 17.78 -8.12
C PHE A 251 43.09 16.48 -7.43
N ILE A 252 43.96 15.84 -6.67
CA ILE A 252 43.65 14.62 -5.89
C ILE A 252 42.63 14.92 -4.81
N LEU A 253 42.77 16.03 -4.08
CA LEU A 253 41.82 16.48 -3.08
C LEU A 253 40.46 16.85 -3.71
N ALA A 254 40.47 17.52 -4.86
CA ALA A 254 39.24 17.82 -5.61
C ALA A 254 38.54 16.55 -6.08
N SER A 255 39.30 15.56 -6.55
CA SER A 255 38.75 14.25 -6.93
C SER A 255 38.14 13.49 -5.76
N SER A 256 38.75 13.53 -4.57
CA SER A 256 38.21 12.89 -3.38
C SER A 256 36.91 13.57 -2.88
N LEU A 257 36.82 14.91 -2.98
CA LEU A 257 35.57 15.64 -2.73
C LEU A 257 34.49 15.28 -3.74
N PHE A 258 34.86 15.19 -5.01
CA PHE A 258 33.94 14.75 -6.04
C PHE A 258 33.36 13.35 -5.75
N TYR A 259 34.19 12.38 -5.36
CA TYR A 259 33.71 11.05 -5.00
C TYR A 259 32.83 11.06 -3.75
N SER A 260 33.08 11.93 -2.77
CA SER A 260 32.22 12.06 -1.58
C SER A 260 30.77 12.48 -1.93
N VAL A 261 30.61 13.16 -3.04
CA VAL A 261 29.33 13.62 -3.61
C VAL A 261 28.77 12.60 -4.59
N LEU A 262 29.60 11.99 -5.43
CA LEU A 262 29.19 11.03 -6.45
C LEU A 262 28.57 9.76 -5.85
N VAL A 263 29.10 9.26 -4.74
CA VAL A 263 28.58 8.02 -4.12
C VAL A 263 27.13 8.18 -3.64
N PRO A 264 26.77 9.19 -2.82
CA PRO A 264 25.37 9.45 -2.46
C PRO A 264 24.49 9.74 -3.67
N ALA A 265 25.02 10.38 -4.73
CA ALA A 265 24.28 10.62 -5.96
C ALA A 265 23.88 9.32 -6.67
N LEU A 266 24.81 8.35 -6.76
CA LEU A 266 24.52 7.00 -7.29
C LEU A 266 23.47 6.27 -6.46
N GLN A 267 23.57 6.35 -5.14
CA GLN A 267 22.58 5.75 -4.24
C GLN A 267 21.19 6.37 -4.42
N SER A 268 21.13 7.67 -4.67
CA SER A 268 19.88 8.39 -4.93
C SER A 268 19.13 7.84 -6.15
N MET A 269 19.83 7.24 -7.11
CA MET A 269 19.19 6.63 -8.28
C MET A 269 18.30 5.43 -7.91
N ALA A 270 18.55 4.73 -6.81
CA ALA A 270 17.70 3.62 -6.37
C ALA A 270 16.27 4.07 -6.05
N GLU A 271 16.07 5.35 -5.72
CA GLU A 271 14.77 5.89 -5.35
C GLU A 271 13.74 5.86 -6.49
N PHE A 272 14.18 5.91 -7.75
CA PHE A 272 13.23 5.77 -8.85
C PHE A 272 12.64 4.36 -8.92
N GLN A 273 13.46 3.32 -8.65
CA GLN A 273 13.01 1.92 -8.62
C GLN A 273 12.05 1.69 -7.46
N ASN A 274 12.40 2.18 -6.27
CA ASN A 274 11.55 2.10 -5.07
C ASN A 274 10.19 2.77 -5.30
N THR A 275 10.17 3.90 -6.00
CA THR A 275 8.92 4.62 -6.33
C THR A 275 8.02 3.77 -7.25
N PHE A 276 8.58 3.09 -8.25
CA PHE A 276 7.81 2.19 -9.11
C PHE A 276 7.29 0.97 -8.35
N ALA A 277 8.11 0.36 -7.50
CA ALA A 277 7.72 -0.79 -6.69
C ALA A 277 6.56 -0.47 -5.74
N GLN A 278 6.54 0.74 -5.15
CA GLN A 278 5.48 1.17 -4.24
C GLN A 278 4.22 1.70 -4.94
N ARG A 279 4.29 2.06 -6.22
CA ARG A 279 3.17 2.65 -6.98
C ARG A 279 1.87 1.85 -6.92
N PRO A 280 1.83 0.51 -7.16
CA PRO A 280 0.59 -0.26 -7.12
C PRO A 280 -0.07 -0.22 -5.73
N LEU A 281 0.74 -0.26 -4.67
CA LEU A 281 0.25 -0.15 -3.30
C LEU A 281 -0.36 1.23 -3.01
N VAL A 282 0.31 2.30 -3.42
CA VAL A 282 -0.18 3.68 -3.23
C VAL A 282 -1.48 3.90 -4.01
N LEU A 283 -1.59 3.37 -5.24
CA LEU A 283 -2.81 3.44 -6.04
C LEU A 283 -3.96 2.67 -5.39
N LYS A 284 -3.68 1.51 -4.81
CA LYS A 284 -4.66 0.72 -4.04
C LYS A 284 -5.15 1.53 -2.82
N HIS A 285 -4.25 2.09 -2.03
CA HIS A 285 -4.60 2.93 -0.87
C HIS A 285 -5.39 4.19 -1.26
N LYS A 286 -5.05 4.81 -2.40
CA LYS A 286 -5.82 5.94 -2.95
C LYS A 286 -7.25 5.54 -3.31
N ARG A 287 -7.44 4.38 -3.94
CA ARG A 287 -8.78 3.85 -4.28
C ARG A 287 -9.63 3.59 -3.04
N TYR A 288 -9.02 3.10 -1.98
CA TYR A 288 -9.69 2.86 -0.69
C TYR A 288 -9.79 4.09 0.22
N GLN A 289 -9.30 5.25 -0.22
CA GLN A 289 -9.38 6.52 0.51
C GLN A 289 -8.76 6.46 1.92
N PHE A 290 -7.70 5.66 2.14
CA PHE A 290 -7.06 5.53 3.45
C PHE A 290 -6.45 6.83 3.93
N TYR A 291 -5.81 7.57 3.04
CA TYR A 291 -5.15 8.85 3.33
C TYR A 291 -5.07 9.71 2.06
N ARG A 292 -4.85 10.99 2.25
CA ARG A 292 -4.61 11.94 1.15
C ARG A 292 -3.26 11.64 0.51
N PRO A 293 -3.14 11.59 -0.83
CA PRO A 293 -1.86 11.35 -1.50
C PRO A 293 -0.73 12.29 -1.07
N LEU A 294 -1.07 13.55 -0.74
CA LEU A 294 -0.13 14.52 -0.19
C LEU A 294 0.44 14.07 1.17
N ALA A 295 -0.38 13.46 2.03
CA ALA A 295 0.08 12.98 3.33
C ALA A 295 1.15 11.89 3.17
N TYR A 296 0.97 10.99 2.20
CA TYR A 296 1.97 9.98 1.88
C TYR A 296 3.26 10.60 1.35
N ALA A 297 3.17 11.55 0.42
CA ALA A 297 4.34 12.23 -0.15
C ALA A 297 5.16 12.94 0.93
N PHE A 298 4.52 13.71 1.81
CA PHE A 298 5.21 14.36 2.93
C PHE A 298 5.75 13.35 3.95
N GLY A 299 5.02 12.26 4.22
CA GLY A 299 5.50 11.18 5.10
C GLY A 299 6.79 10.55 4.59
N LEU A 300 6.92 10.32 3.27
CA LEU A 300 8.15 9.86 2.65
C LEU A 300 9.30 10.86 2.83
N VAL A 301 9.04 12.16 2.57
CA VAL A 301 10.07 13.20 2.74
C VAL A 301 10.60 13.23 4.17
N VAL A 302 9.73 13.17 5.17
CA VAL A 302 10.13 13.16 6.59
C VAL A 302 11.01 11.96 6.92
N THR A 303 10.63 10.76 6.42
CA THR A 303 11.42 9.55 6.63
C THR A 303 12.78 9.64 5.95
N ASP A 304 12.85 10.17 4.74
CA ASP A 304 14.09 10.32 4.00
C ASP A 304 15.03 11.31 4.67
N LEU A 305 14.53 12.46 5.13
CA LEU A 305 15.34 13.43 5.86
C LEU A 305 16.04 12.80 7.06
N ALA A 306 15.34 11.96 7.82
CA ALA A 306 15.94 11.27 8.96
C ALA A 306 16.96 10.20 8.53
N TRP A 307 16.61 9.38 7.54
CA TRP A 307 17.44 8.25 7.11
C TRP A 307 18.71 8.65 6.40
N LYS A 308 18.65 9.65 5.53
CA LYS A 308 19.81 10.12 4.77
C LYS A 308 20.89 10.78 5.62
N ILE A 309 20.57 11.26 6.82
CA ILE A 309 21.59 11.69 7.79
C ILE A 309 22.49 10.49 8.16
N VAL A 310 21.88 9.32 8.41
CA VAL A 310 22.63 8.11 8.74
C VAL A 310 23.49 7.67 7.56
N ALA A 311 22.92 7.66 6.34
CA ALA A 311 23.66 7.29 5.12
C ALA A 311 24.89 8.18 4.87
N VAL A 312 24.77 9.49 5.08
CA VAL A 312 25.91 10.42 4.94
C VAL A 312 26.92 10.21 6.05
N ALA A 313 26.49 9.91 7.27
CA ALA A 313 27.39 9.66 8.40
C ALA A 313 28.36 8.49 8.14
N TYR A 314 27.94 7.46 7.40
CA TYR A 314 28.84 6.37 7.01
C TYR A 314 29.95 6.78 6.04
N ASN A 315 29.91 7.97 5.44
CA ASN A 315 30.99 8.54 4.65
C ASN A 315 32.05 9.30 5.48
N ILE A 316 31.89 9.41 6.79
CA ILE A 316 32.88 10.06 7.67
C ILE A 316 34.29 9.48 7.55
N PRO A 317 34.50 8.13 7.42
CA PRO A 317 35.82 7.57 7.21
C PRO A 317 36.57 8.17 6.00
N LEU A 318 35.86 8.46 4.91
CA LEU A 318 36.44 9.09 3.74
C LEU A 318 37.04 10.50 4.09
N TYR A 319 36.30 11.32 4.83
CA TYR A 319 36.72 12.64 5.24
C TYR A 319 38.03 12.62 6.05
N TRP A 320 38.11 11.70 7.03
CA TRP A 320 39.26 11.59 7.93
C TRP A 320 40.48 10.96 7.27
N LEU A 321 40.30 9.95 6.43
CA LEU A 321 41.40 9.26 5.74
C LEU A 321 42.06 10.12 4.67
N THR A 322 41.31 10.92 3.93
CA THR A 322 41.81 11.84 2.92
C THR A 322 42.56 13.07 3.51
N ASN A 323 42.48 13.25 4.82
CA ASN A 323 43.12 14.35 5.53
C ASN A 323 42.59 15.74 5.09
N PHE A 324 41.26 15.86 4.91
CA PHE A 324 40.64 17.18 4.73
C PHE A 324 40.88 18.08 5.94
N GLN A 325 40.60 19.38 5.80
CA GLN A 325 40.79 20.33 6.90
C GLN A 325 40.02 19.91 8.14
N ARG A 326 40.75 19.66 9.25
CA ARG A 326 40.23 19.13 10.51
C ARG A 326 39.60 20.19 11.42
N THR A 327 39.01 21.23 10.85
CA THR A 327 38.26 22.23 11.61
C THR A 327 36.77 21.84 11.63
N PRO A 328 36.08 21.99 12.77
CA PRO A 328 34.66 21.62 12.86
C PRO A 328 33.78 22.30 11.81
N SER A 329 34.07 23.58 11.51
CA SER A 329 33.33 24.34 10.51
C SER A 329 33.39 23.71 9.12
N HIS A 330 34.57 23.29 8.64
CA HIS A 330 34.70 22.68 7.31
C HIS A 330 34.06 21.29 7.26
N PHE A 331 34.15 20.54 8.36
CA PHE A 331 33.48 19.24 8.46
C PHE A 331 31.95 19.37 8.35
N PHE A 332 31.34 20.28 9.13
CA PHE A 332 29.89 20.48 9.07
C PHE A 332 29.42 21.05 7.73
N ILE A 333 30.20 21.94 7.09
CA ILE A 333 29.86 22.43 5.76
C ILE A 333 29.89 21.28 4.74
N TRP A 334 30.94 20.46 4.75
CA TRP A 334 31.03 19.29 3.88
C TRP A 334 29.85 18.33 4.13
N PHE A 335 29.62 17.97 5.38
CA PHE A 335 28.50 17.05 5.76
C PHE A 335 27.15 17.58 5.30
N LEU A 336 26.87 18.85 5.55
CA LEU A 336 25.63 19.49 5.14
C LEU A 336 25.49 19.53 3.62
N THR A 337 26.57 19.82 2.89
CA THR A 337 26.55 19.85 1.42
C THR A 337 26.20 18.47 0.86
N VAL A 338 26.89 17.42 1.30
CA VAL A 338 26.64 16.04 0.86
C VAL A 338 25.22 15.58 1.22
N TYR A 339 24.75 15.93 2.42
CA TYR A 339 23.41 15.60 2.88
C TYR A 339 22.33 16.28 2.03
N VAL A 340 22.41 17.59 1.83
CA VAL A 340 21.45 18.35 1.01
C VAL A 340 21.42 17.83 -0.42
N GLU A 341 22.59 17.55 -0.99
CA GLU A 341 22.68 16.98 -2.33
C GLU A 341 22.00 15.61 -2.40
N HIS A 342 22.29 14.71 -1.47
CA HIS A 342 21.68 13.38 -1.42
C HIS A 342 20.15 13.46 -1.35
N VAL A 343 19.61 14.38 -0.53
CA VAL A 343 18.15 14.61 -0.43
C VAL A 343 17.59 15.18 -1.73
N CYS A 344 18.23 16.22 -2.29
CA CYS A 344 17.76 16.86 -3.52
C CYS A 344 17.72 15.89 -4.70
N LEU A 345 18.78 15.10 -4.91
CA LEU A 345 18.85 14.12 -6.00
C LEU A 345 17.83 12.99 -5.81
N SER A 346 17.61 12.51 -4.60
CA SER A 346 16.57 11.52 -4.31
C SER A 346 15.18 12.02 -4.67
N MET A 347 14.86 13.27 -4.30
CA MET A 347 13.57 13.88 -4.66
C MET A 347 13.45 14.09 -6.17
N PHE A 348 14.53 14.44 -6.82
CA PHE A 348 14.58 14.64 -8.27
C PHE A 348 14.32 13.32 -9.02
N PHE A 349 15.00 12.23 -8.67
CA PHE A 349 14.79 10.93 -9.30
C PHE A 349 13.40 10.36 -8.99
N ARG A 350 12.87 10.60 -7.80
CA ARG A 350 11.48 10.30 -7.47
C ARG A 350 10.49 11.07 -8.34
N ALA A 351 10.74 12.35 -8.59
CA ALA A 351 9.90 13.15 -9.48
C ALA A 351 9.87 12.57 -10.90
N ILE A 352 11.04 12.20 -11.46
CA ILE A 352 11.09 11.53 -12.78
C ILE A 352 10.25 10.25 -12.78
N ALA A 353 10.35 9.45 -11.72
CA ALA A 353 9.55 8.24 -11.60
C ALA A 353 8.06 8.53 -11.58
N ILE A 354 7.60 9.55 -10.85
CA ILE A 354 6.17 9.91 -10.75
C ILE A 354 5.62 10.35 -12.10
N PHE A 355 6.38 11.14 -12.87
CA PHE A 355 5.96 11.61 -14.20
C PHE A 355 6.02 10.52 -15.28
N SER A 356 6.79 9.45 -15.05
CA SER A 356 6.93 8.37 -16.03
C SER A 356 5.84 7.33 -15.87
N SER A 357 5.25 6.87 -16.99
CA SER A 357 4.21 5.83 -16.97
C SER A 357 4.78 4.44 -16.64
N ASN A 358 5.97 4.10 -17.15
CA ASN A 358 6.61 2.80 -16.96
C ASN A 358 8.08 2.96 -16.59
N MET A 359 8.63 1.97 -15.86
CA MET A 359 10.03 1.94 -15.45
C MET A 359 11.00 2.08 -16.63
N ASN A 360 10.75 1.36 -17.73
CA ASN A 360 11.61 1.41 -18.92
C ASN A 360 11.69 2.81 -19.55
N LYS A 361 10.61 3.59 -19.48
CA LYS A 361 10.60 4.97 -19.98
C LYS A 361 11.31 5.94 -19.04
N ALA A 362 11.44 5.59 -17.76
CA ALA A 362 12.11 6.42 -16.76
C ALA A 362 13.64 6.25 -16.78
N ILE A 363 14.15 5.08 -17.14
CA ILE A 363 15.58 4.76 -17.12
C ILE A 363 16.40 5.73 -17.96
N LEU A 364 15.93 6.04 -19.19
CA LEU A 364 16.67 6.94 -20.08
C LEU A 364 16.77 8.37 -19.54
N PRO A 365 15.69 9.06 -19.13
CA PRO A 365 15.79 10.37 -18.52
C PRO A 365 16.64 10.38 -17.24
N VAL A 366 16.54 9.36 -16.39
CA VAL A 366 17.35 9.23 -15.17
C VAL A 366 18.84 9.17 -15.53
N GLY A 367 19.21 8.32 -16.49
CA GLY A 367 20.60 8.19 -16.93
C GLY A 367 21.16 9.47 -17.55
N ILE A 368 20.41 10.14 -18.42
CA ILE A 368 20.81 11.41 -19.04
C ILE A 368 21.00 12.48 -17.96
N MET A 369 20.04 12.65 -17.05
CA MET A 369 20.11 13.65 -16.00
C MET A 369 21.26 13.37 -15.03
N PHE A 370 21.49 12.11 -14.66
CA PHE A 370 22.63 11.73 -13.84
C PHE A 370 23.95 12.12 -14.50
N ASN A 371 24.16 11.79 -15.78
CA ASN A 371 25.33 12.19 -16.53
C ASN A 371 25.50 13.72 -16.58
N CYS A 372 24.43 14.46 -16.79
CA CYS A 372 24.46 15.91 -16.73
C CYS A 372 24.93 16.43 -15.35
N PHE A 373 24.40 15.85 -14.25
CA PHE A 373 24.85 16.24 -12.92
C PHE A 373 26.35 15.96 -12.70
N VAL A 374 26.85 14.81 -13.15
CA VAL A 374 28.26 14.43 -13.04
C VAL A 374 29.17 15.35 -13.86
N LEU A 375 28.80 15.62 -15.12
CA LEU A 375 29.63 16.47 -16.00
C LEU A 375 29.70 17.93 -15.55
N TYR A 376 28.55 18.44 -15.03
CA TYR A 376 28.47 19.84 -14.57
C TYR A 376 28.82 20.03 -13.07
N THR A 377 29.62 19.14 -12.47
CA THR A 377 30.17 19.32 -11.11
C THR A 377 31.32 20.30 -11.04
N GLY A 378 31.83 20.75 -12.19
CA GLY A 378 32.98 21.67 -12.22
C GLY A 378 34.35 21.02 -12.06
N LEU A 379 34.43 19.70 -11.85
CA LEU A 379 35.70 18.97 -11.80
C LEU A 379 36.27 18.72 -13.21
N TYR A 380 35.44 18.25 -14.14
CA TYR A 380 35.84 17.93 -15.51
C TYR A 380 35.94 19.20 -16.38
N VAL A 381 34.96 20.08 -16.29
CA VAL A 381 34.95 21.36 -17.02
C VAL A 381 34.82 22.49 -16.00
N PRO A 382 35.87 23.30 -15.81
CA PRO A 382 35.84 24.46 -14.92
C PRO A 382 34.69 25.41 -15.29
N ALA A 383 34.04 25.99 -14.30
CA ALA A 383 32.87 26.86 -14.50
C ALA A 383 33.05 27.99 -15.52
N PRO A 384 34.23 28.65 -15.65
CA PRO A 384 34.49 29.68 -16.67
C PRO A 384 34.54 29.16 -18.11
N GLN A 385 34.80 27.86 -18.29
CA GLN A 385 34.91 27.20 -19.62
C GLN A 385 33.65 26.51 -20.06
N MET A 386 32.59 26.51 -19.22
CA MET A 386 31.29 25.91 -19.56
C MET A 386 30.60 26.71 -20.65
N GLN A 387 30.00 26.00 -21.62
CA GLN A 387 29.22 26.60 -22.69
C GLN A 387 28.01 27.37 -22.16
N VAL A 388 27.74 28.55 -22.70
CA VAL A 388 26.72 29.49 -22.20
C VAL A 388 25.33 28.89 -22.22
N TRP A 389 24.99 28.13 -23.26
CA TRP A 389 23.64 27.56 -23.47
C TRP A 389 23.25 26.45 -22.47
N LEU A 390 24.23 25.74 -21.89
CA LEU A 390 24.04 24.78 -20.79
C LEU A 390 24.59 25.25 -19.46
N GLY A 391 25.23 26.41 -19.43
CA GLY A 391 25.87 26.99 -18.22
C GLY A 391 24.89 27.22 -17.06
N TRP A 392 23.59 27.34 -17.35
CA TRP A 392 22.54 27.45 -16.33
C TRP A 392 22.37 26.16 -15.51
N PHE A 393 22.73 24.97 -16.06
CA PHE A 393 22.61 23.70 -15.37
C PHE A 393 23.48 23.64 -14.10
N ARG A 394 24.57 24.39 -14.06
CA ARG A 394 25.40 24.54 -12.84
C ARG A 394 24.62 25.08 -11.62
N TYR A 395 23.60 25.90 -11.85
CA TYR A 395 22.78 26.44 -10.77
C TYR A 395 21.77 25.43 -10.21
N CYS A 396 21.41 24.41 -10.99
CA CYS A 396 20.60 23.28 -10.55
C CYS A 396 21.43 22.25 -9.78
N ASN A 397 22.75 22.27 -9.96
CA ASN A 397 23.66 21.35 -9.30
C ASN A 397 24.08 21.89 -7.93
N VAL A 398 23.60 21.25 -6.86
CA VAL A 398 23.87 21.68 -5.47
C VAL A 398 25.37 21.58 -5.15
N SER A 399 26.08 20.64 -5.79
CA SER A 399 27.53 20.41 -5.61
C SER A 399 28.41 21.55 -6.07
N LEU A 400 27.91 22.43 -6.94
CA LEU A 400 28.67 23.52 -7.54
C LEU A 400 28.61 24.84 -6.78
N ARG A 401 27.94 24.92 -5.65
CA ARG A 401 28.02 26.17 -4.86
C ARG A 401 29.48 26.39 -4.45
N PRO A 402 30.15 27.45 -4.98
CA PRO A 402 31.54 27.68 -4.68
C PRO A 402 31.70 27.77 -3.18
N MET A 403 32.73 27.09 -2.64
CA MET A 403 33.21 27.41 -1.31
C MET A 403 33.37 28.92 -1.21
N PRO A 404 32.94 29.56 -0.11
CA PRO A 404 32.96 30.99 0.01
C PRO A 404 34.37 31.51 -0.35
N SER A 405 34.41 32.57 -1.11
CA SER A 405 35.58 33.23 -1.70
C SER A 405 36.73 33.61 -0.74
N SER A 406 36.60 33.27 0.54
CA SER A 406 37.64 33.44 1.57
C SER A 406 38.89 32.59 1.34
N THR A 407 38.86 31.59 0.45
CA THR A 407 40.05 30.80 0.04
C THR A 407 40.75 31.38 -1.20
N ARG A 408 40.14 32.36 -1.88
CA ARG A 408 40.73 32.97 -3.09
C ARG A 408 41.81 34.03 -2.79
N SER A 409 41.92 34.47 -1.54
CA SER A 409 42.82 35.56 -1.14
C SER A 409 44.09 35.11 -0.40
N ARG A 410 44.38 33.79 -0.39
CA ARG A 410 45.62 33.27 0.24
C ARG A 410 46.29 32.19 -0.63
N CYS A 411 46.37 32.43 -1.92
CA CYS A 411 47.33 31.77 -2.82
C CYS A 411 48.13 32.84 -3.55
#